data_6852b43a9c183aa68bc921002e04fc92
#
_entry.id   6852b43a9c183aa68bc921002e04fc92
#
_cell.length_a   1.000
_cell.length_b   1.000
_cell.length_c   1.000
_cell.angle_alpha   90.00
_cell.angle_beta   90.00
_cell.angle_gamma   90.00
#
_symmetry.space_group_name_H-M   'P 1'
#
loop_
_entity.id
_entity.type
_entity.pdbx_description
1 polymer ?
#
loop_
_entity_poly.entity_id
_entity_poly.type
_entity_poly.pdbx_seq_one_letter_code
_entity_poly.pdbx_strand_id
1 'polypeptide(L)'
;MISAPSGGGKTSLIKTLLKKDTNLTHPVSFTTRPPRRKEKNGRDYHFISDEEFKRRLTKGDFLEWSRPFGQRYATPKAAILRSIGRGRDVVLNLDVRGASFIKKKFKDAVLIYVLPPSLDALRKRLIGRSTDDSKEISKRFKLAKKDIANLNKYDYAVVNDDFGEAVDNLKAILTAEKFKVR
;
A
#
# COMPACT_ATOMS: atom_id res chain seq x y z
N MET A 1 5.88 5.86 1.22
CA MET A 1 5.01 4.67 1.37
C MET A 1 3.59 5.13 1.64
N ILE A 2 2.61 4.48 1.01
CA ILE A 2 1.20 4.84 1.20
C ILE A 2 0.49 3.67 1.86
N SER A 3 -0.16 3.93 2.99
CA SER A 3 -1.03 3.01 3.70
C SER A 3 -2.46 3.55 3.73
N ALA A 4 -3.41 2.67 3.85
CA ALA A 4 -4.82 3.01 4.02
C ALA A 4 -5.56 1.81 4.60
N PRO A 5 -6.70 2.00 5.24
CA PRO A 5 -7.57 0.89 5.60
C PRO A 5 -8.09 0.20 4.34
N SER A 6 -8.52 -1.05 4.49
CA SER A 6 -9.23 -1.75 3.40
C SER A 6 -10.43 -0.90 2.96
N GLY A 7 -10.54 -0.62 1.66
CA GLY A 7 -11.60 0.29 1.18
C GLY A 7 -11.20 1.77 1.07
N GLY A 8 -10.02 2.18 1.55
CA GLY A 8 -9.57 3.58 1.52
C GLY A 8 -9.17 4.13 0.15
N GLY A 9 -9.19 3.34 -0.93
CA GLY A 9 -8.88 3.83 -2.29
C GLY A 9 -7.40 3.80 -2.69
N LYS A 10 -6.51 3.32 -1.81
CA LYS A 10 -5.05 3.32 -1.98
C LYS A 10 -4.55 2.88 -3.36
N THR A 11 -5.01 1.73 -3.87
CA THR A 11 -4.56 1.19 -5.17
C THR A 11 -4.90 2.12 -6.34
N SER A 12 -6.09 2.73 -6.33
CA SER A 12 -6.52 3.67 -7.37
C SER A 12 -5.70 4.95 -7.33
N LEU A 13 -5.44 5.49 -6.15
CA LEU A 13 -4.61 6.67 -5.95
C LEU A 13 -3.18 6.43 -6.45
N ILE A 14 -2.54 5.32 -6.07
CA ILE A 14 -1.19 4.97 -6.53
C ILE A 14 -1.16 4.81 -8.06
N LYS A 15 -2.14 4.13 -8.66
CA LYS A 15 -2.22 3.98 -10.12
C LYS A 15 -2.32 5.34 -10.84
N THR A 16 -3.05 6.28 -10.27
CA THR A 16 -3.18 7.62 -10.85
C THR A 16 -1.90 8.45 -10.68
N LEU A 17 -1.25 8.38 -9.51
CA LEU A 17 0.05 9.02 -9.29
C LEU A 17 1.12 8.53 -10.28
N LEU A 18 1.20 7.21 -10.51
CA LEU A 18 2.14 6.63 -11.48
C LEU A 18 1.93 7.09 -12.92
N LYS A 19 0.70 7.50 -13.27
CA LYS A 19 0.42 8.10 -14.59
C LYS A 19 0.81 9.57 -14.66
N LYS A 20 0.74 10.30 -13.53
CA LYS A 20 1.03 11.74 -13.46
C LYS A 20 2.51 12.07 -13.18
N ASP A 21 3.29 11.12 -12.65
CA ASP A 21 4.72 11.30 -12.34
C ASP A 21 5.54 10.16 -12.95
N THR A 22 6.29 10.49 -14.01
CA THR A 22 7.11 9.53 -14.76
C THR A 22 8.35 9.08 -13.98
N ASN A 23 8.80 9.84 -12.98
CA ASN A 23 9.90 9.44 -12.09
C ASN A 23 9.46 8.48 -11.00
N LEU A 24 8.15 8.44 -10.68
CA LEU A 24 7.62 7.55 -9.67
C LEU A 24 7.49 6.13 -10.22
N THR A 25 7.89 5.14 -9.43
CA THR A 25 7.73 3.71 -9.77
C THR A 25 7.10 2.93 -8.62
N HIS A 26 6.39 1.86 -8.98
CA HIS A 26 5.76 0.94 -8.03
C HIS A 26 6.15 -0.50 -8.38
N PRO A 27 7.08 -1.11 -7.63
CA PRO A 27 7.41 -2.51 -7.83
C PRO A 27 6.20 -3.42 -7.55
N VAL A 28 5.92 -4.33 -8.48
CA VAL A 28 4.81 -5.27 -8.34
C VAL A 28 5.08 -6.22 -7.18
N SER A 29 4.21 -6.19 -6.16
CA SER A 29 4.31 -7.02 -4.96
C SER A 29 3.92 -8.47 -5.24
N PHE A 30 4.41 -9.39 -4.41
CA PHE A 30 4.02 -10.80 -4.42
C PHE A 30 2.86 -11.05 -3.45
N THR A 31 2.00 -12.02 -3.78
CA THR A 31 0.93 -12.47 -2.88
C THR A 31 0.59 -13.93 -3.09
N THR A 32 0.18 -14.62 -2.01
CA THR A 32 -0.40 -15.98 -2.08
C THR A 32 -1.92 -15.97 -2.22
N ARG A 33 -2.54 -14.79 -2.18
CA ARG A 33 -3.97 -14.64 -2.44
C ARG A 33 -4.27 -14.95 -3.92
N PRO A 34 -5.36 -15.66 -4.22
CA PRO A 34 -5.79 -15.82 -5.61
C PRO A 34 -6.14 -14.46 -6.25
N PRO A 35 -5.96 -14.33 -7.58
CA PRO A 35 -6.30 -13.10 -8.29
C PRO A 35 -7.80 -12.83 -8.24
N ARG A 36 -8.20 -11.56 -8.16
CA ARG A 36 -9.58 -11.13 -8.35
C ARG A 36 -9.90 -11.02 -9.84
N ARG A 37 -11.21 -11.00 -10.20
CA ARG A 37 -11.71 -11.06 -11.59
C ARG A 37 -11.01 -10.16 -12.60
N LYS A 38 -10.52 -8.99 -12.20
CA LYS A 38 -9.87 -8.01 -13.10
C LYS A 38 -8.36 -7.88 -12.91
N GLU A 39 -7.78 -8.64 -11.97
CA GLU A 39 -6.34 -8.57 -11.68
C GLU A 39 -5.55 -9.45 -12.64
N LYS A 40 -4.37 -8.97 -13.04
CA LYS A 40 -3.45 -9.68 -13.95
C LYS A 40 -2.13 -9.95 -13.25
N ASN A 41 -1.62 -11.18 -13.41
CA ASN A 41 -0.32 -11.57 -12.88
C ASN A 41 0.79 -10.72 -13.52
N GLY A 42 1.77 -10.33 -12.71
CA GLY A 42 2.89 -9.48 -13.13
C GLY A 42 2.56 -7.99 -13.30
N ARG A 43 1.27 -7.62 -13.26
CA ARG A 43 0.82 -6.23 -13.34
C ARG A 43 0.26 -5.70 -12.02
N ASP A 44 -0.70 -6.42 -11.43
CA ASP A 44 -1.34 -6.00 -10.19
C ASP A 44 -0.64 -6.62 -8.98
N TYR A 45 -0.27 -7.89 -9.10
CA TYR A 45 0.57 -8.67 -8.19
C TYR A 45 1.30 -9.78 -8.96
N HIS A 46 2.38 -10.30 -8.38
CA HIS A 46 2.88 -11.63 -8.70
C HIS A 46 2.14 -12.63 -7.81
N PHE A 47 1.16 -13.34 -8.40
CA PHE A 47 0.40 -14.38 -7.70
C PHE A 47 1.20 -15.66 -7.68
N ILE A 48 1.61 -16.13 -6.50
CA ILE A 48 2.46 -17.31 -6.33
C ILE A 48 1.87 -18.26 -5.27
N SER A 49 2.29 -19.52 -5.30
CA SER A 49 1.91 -20.50 -4.28
C SER A 49 2.58 -20.22 -2.92
N ASP A 50 2.08 -20.86 -1.86
CA ASP A 50 2.68 -20.75 -0.52
C ASP A 50 4.09 -21.35 -0.49
N GLU A 51 4.35 -22.42 -1.25
CA GLU A 51 5.66 -23.07 -1.38
C GLU A 51 6.67 -22.12 -2.04
N GLU A 52 6.27 -21.51 -3.16
CA GLU A 52 7.10 -20.53 -3.86
C GLU A 52 7.37 -19.31 -2.97
N PHE A 53 6.37 -18.85 -2.21
CA PHE A 53 6.55 -17.74 -1.26
C PHE A 53 7.60 -18.10 -0.20
N LYS A 54 7.50 -19.29 0.41
CA LYS A 54 8.48 -19.76 1.41
C LYS A 54 9.87 -19.86 0.82
N ARG A 55 10.02 -20.42 -0.37
CA ARG A 55 11.29 -20.53 -1.09
C ARG A 55 11.95 -19.17 -1.30
N ARG A 56 11.18 -18.17 -1.76
CA ARG A 56 11.67 -16.79 -1.95
C ARG A 56 12.02 -16.10 -0.63
N LEU A 57 11.22 -16.34 0.40
CA LEU A 57 11.48 -15.79 1.73
C LEU A 57 12.83 -16.30 2.28
N THR A 58 13.11 -17.61 2.17
CA THR A 58 14.39 -18.21 2.57
C THR A 58 15.56 -17.64 1.76
N LYS A 59 15.36 -17.33 0.47
CA LYS A 59 16.39 -16.69 -0.38
C LYS A 59 16.62 -15.21 -0.09
N GLY A 60 15.80 -14.59 0.78
CA GLY A 60 15.91 -13.16 1.08
C GLY A 60 15.46 -12.24 -0.06
N ASP A 61 14.59 -12.72 -0.97
CA ASP A 61 14.09 -11.98 -2.13
C ASP A 61 13.17 -10.81 -1.74
N PHE A 62 12.64 -10.81 -0.52
CA PHE A 62 11.69 -9.83 -0.04
C PHE A 62 12.33 -8.78 0.88
N LEU A 63 11.94 -7.54 0.69
CA LEU A 63 12.33 -6.44 1.56
C LEU A 63 11.58 -6.48 2.88
N GLU A 64 10.29 -6.77 2.81
CA GLU A 64 9.36 -6.99 3.91
C GLU A 64 8.24 -7.95 3.46
N TRP A 65 7.54 -8.52 4.41
CA TRP A 65 6.32 -9.27 4.16
C TRP A 65 5.34 -9.17 5.33
N SER A 66 4.06 -9.38 5.03
CA SER A 66 2.98 -9.38 6.03
C SER A 66 1.93 -10.44 5.69
N ARG A 67 1.06 -10.75 6.66
CA ARG A 67 -0.01 -11.75 6.50
C ARG A 67 -1.38 -11.19 6.89
N PRO A 68 -1.87 -10.14 6.24
CA PRO A 68 -3.22 -9.63 6.50
C PRO A 68 -4.28 -10.64 6.01
N PHE A 69 -5.28 -10.86 6.84
CA PHE A 69 -6.41 -11.76 6.52
C PHE A 69 -5.99 -13.19 6.11
N GLY A 70 -4.89 -13.70 6.69
CA GLY A 70 -4.40 -15.05 6.40
C GLY A 70 -3.62 -15.22 5.10
N GLN A 71 -3.60 -14.22 4.22
CA GLN A 71 -2.87 -14.23 2.94
C GLN A 71 -1.53 -13.51 3.06
N ARG A 72 -0.49 -14.03 2.41
CA ARG A 72 0.83 -13.42 2.43
C ARG A 72 0.97 -12.37 1.34
N TYR A 73 1.63 -11.28 1.69
CA TYR A 73 2.04 -10.21 0.79
C TYR A 73 3.50 -9.89 1.03
N ALA A 74 4.26 -9.67 -0.02
CA ALA A 74 5.67 -9.32 0.11
C ALA A 74 6.11 -8.32 -0.96
N THR A 75 7.08 -7.51 -0.60
CA THR A 75 7.65 -6.46 -1.43
C THR A 75 9.00 -6.91 -1.99
N PRO A 76 9.21 -6.92 -3.33
CA PRO A 76 10.43 -7.40 -3.95
C PRO A 76 11.63 -6.51 -3.65
N LYS A 77 12.66 -7.04 -2.98
CA LYS A 77 13.85 -6.29 -2.58
C LYS A 77 14.66 -5.78 -3.77
N ALA A 78 15.00 -6.65 -4.70
CA ALA A 78 15.87 -6.31 -5.83
C ALA A 78 15.28 -5.25 -6.76
N ALA A 79 13.96 -5.27 -7.00
CA ALA A 79 13.28 -4.29 -7.85
C ALA A 79 13.31 -2.88 -7.23
N ILE A 80 13.15 -2.78 -5.90
CA ILE A 80 13.22 -1.51 -5.18
C ILE A 80 14.63 -0.94 -5.23
N LEU A 81 15.63 -1.75 -4.85
CA LEU A 81 17.01 -1.29 -4.82
C LEU A 81 17.49 -0.83 -6.21
N ARG A 82 17.12 -1.55 -7.27
CA ARG A 82 17.42 -1.11 -8.65
C ARG A 82 16.75 0.21 -9.01
N SER A 83 15.51 0.43 -8.58
CA SER A 83 14.78 1.68 -8.88
C SER A 83 15.44 2.87 -8.15
N ILE A 84 15.77 2.71 -6.87
CA ILE A 84 16.45 3.73 -6.07
C ILE A 84 17.86 4.01 -6.64
N GLY A 85 18.62 2.97 -6.99
CA GLY A 85 19.95 3.13 -7.59
C GLY A 85 19.95 3.82 -8.96
N ARG A 86 18.80 3.92 -9.63
CA ARG A 86 18.56 4.71 -10.85
C ARG A 86 18.01 6.10 -10.58
N GLY A 87 18.00 6.58 -9.34
CA GLY A 87 17.46 7.88 -8.95
C GLY A 87 15.93 8.00 -9.05
N ARG A 88 15.21 6.87 -9.08
CA ARG A 88 13.75 6.89 -9.17
C ARG A 88 13.10 6.93 -7.79
N ASP A 89 12.01 7.65 -7.69
CA ASP A 89 11.14 7.61 -6.52
C ASP A 89 10.35 6.29 -6.50
N VAL A 90 10.28 5.66 -5.32
CA VAL A 90 9.57 4.40 -5.17
C VAL A 90 8.36 4.57 -4.25
N VAL A 91 7.16 4.32 -4.77
CA VAL A 91 5.95 4.24 -3.96
C VAL A 91 5.65 2.78 -3.60
N LEU A 92 5.47 2.50 -2.32
CA LEU A 92 5.09 1.19 -1.80
C LEU A 92 3.65 1.20 -1.28
N ASN A 93 2.91 0.15 -1.60
CA ASN A 93 1.54 -0.10 -1.17
C ASN A 93 1.57 -1.06 0.02
N LEU A 94 1.66 -0.55 1.24
CA LEU A 94 1.86 -1.35 2.45
C LEU A 94 0.69 -1.25 3.43
N ASP A 95 0.55 -2.26 4.28
CA ASP A 95 -0.23 -2.15 5.51
C ASP A 95 0.59 -1.44 6.61
N VAL A 96 -0.02 -1.19 7.77
CA VAL A 96 0.63 -0.50 8.89
C VAL A 96 1.87 -1.23 9.39
N ARG A 97 1.86 -2.57 9.38
CA ARG A 97 3.00 -3.38 9.84
C ARG A 97 4.18 -3.30 8.87
N GLY A 98 3.89 -3.48 7.57
CA GLY A 98 4.91 -3.34 6.53
C GLY A 98 5.49 -1.93 6.50
N ALA A 99 4.68 -0.89 6.61
CA ALA A 99 5.13 0.50 6.68
C ALA A 99 6.05 0.74 7.88
N SER A 100 5.67 0.27 9.07
CA SER A 100 6.51 0.39 10.28
C SER A 100 7.84 -0.35 10.15
N PHE A 101 7.84 -1.54 9.52
CA PHE A 101 9.07 -2.29 9.27
C PHE A 101 10.01 -1.53 8.33
N ILE A 102 9.48 -1.02 7.23
CA ILE A 102 10.28 -0.27 6.25
C ILE A 102 10.83 1.04 6.86
N LYS A 103 10.04 1.78 7.65
CA LYS A 103 10.49 3.01 8.32
C LYS A 103 11.68 2.75 9.26
N LYS A 104 11.67 1.61 9.96
CA LYS A 104 12.81 1.22 10.81
C LYS A 104 14.08 0.96 10.00
N LYS A 105 13.96 0.39 8.81
CA LYS A 105 15.07 0.03 7.94
C LYS A 105 15.56 1.20 7.08
N PHE A 106 14.65 2.07 6.66
CA PHE A 106 14.90 3.27 5.85
C PHE A 106 14.33 4.47 6.59
N LYS A 107 15.14 5.11 7.40
CA LYS A 107 14.71 6.24 8.26
C LYS A 107 14.15 7.42 7.47
N ASP A 108 14.68 7.62 6.25
CA ASP A 108 14.23 8.69 5.33
C ASP A 108 12.96 8.34 4.55
N ALA A 109 12.42 7.13 4.73
CA ALA A 109 11.20 6.74 4.07
C ALA A 109 10.01 7.53 4.61
N VAL A 110 9.24 8.14 3.72
CA VAL A 110 8.06 8.95 4.03
C VAL A 110 6.83 8.05 4.13
N LEU A 111 6.10 8.15 5.24
CA LEU A 111 4.87 7.42 5.50
C LEU A 111 3.67 8.34 5.30
N ILE A 112 2.80 8.00 4.35
CA ILE A 112 1.56 8.72 4.08
C ILE A 112 0.39 7.79 4.39
N TYR A 113 -0.53 8.21 5.23
CA TYR A 113 -1.75 7.48 5.51
C TYR A 113 -2.94 8.09 4.76
N VAL A 114 -3.65 7.30 3.98
CA VAL A 114 -4.87 7.73 3.31
C VAL A 114 -6.07 7.35 4.17
N LEU A 115 -6.82 8.38 4.57
CA LEU A 115 -8.02 8.27 5.39
C LEU A 115 -9.29 8.27 4.52
N PRO A 116 -10.33 7.52 4.86
CA PRO A 116 -11.67 7.80 4.38
C PRO A 116 -12.20 9.08 5.04
N PRO A 117 -13.19 9.78 4.45
CA PRO A 117 -13.77 10.99 5.05
C PRO A 117 -14.48 10.71 6.37
N SER A 118 -15.02 9.48 6.53
CA SER A 118 -15.63 9.03 7.78
C SER A 118 -15.59 7.50 7.88
N LEU A 119 -15.85 6.99 9.09
CA LEU A 119 -16.00 5.54 9.30
C LEU A 119 -17.25 5.00 8.59
N ASP A 120 -18.30 5.79 8.46
CA ASP A 120 -19.52 5.40 7.75
C ASP A 120 -19.29 5.32 6.24
N ALA A 121 -18.55 6.28 5.66
CA ALA A 121 -18.13 6.20 4.27
C ALA A 121 -17.27 4.95 4.02
N LEU A 122 -16.36 4.63 4.94
CA LEU A 122 -15.57 3.40 4.85
C LEU A 122 -16.45 2.15 4.88
N ARG A 123 -17.43 2.09 5.79
CA ARG A 123 -18.37 0.97 5.89
C ARG A 123 -19.16 0.78 4.60
N LYS A 124 -19.69 1.87 4.02
CA LYS A 124 -20.38 1.84 2.71
C LYS A 124 -19.45 1.32 1.60
N ARG A 125 -18.20 1.78 1.54
CA ARG A 125 -17.21 1.33 0.55
C ARG A 125 -16.83 -0.16 0.71
N LEU A 126 -16.83 -0.69 1.93
CA LEU A 126 -16.59 -2.12 2.18
C LEU A 126 -17.76 -2.99 1.73
N ILE A 127 -19.01 -2.57 2.02
CA ILE A 127 -20.23 -3.27 1.60
C ILE A 127 -20.36 -3.28 0.06
N GLY A 128 -20.08 -2.16 -0.61
CA GLY A 128 -20.19 -2.04 -2.08
C GLY A 128 -19.18 -2.88 -2.88
N ARG A 129 -18.24 -3.57 -2.23
CA ARG A 129 -17.30 -4.48 -2.91
C ARG A 129 -17.88 -5.85 -3.28
N SER A 130 -19.12 -6.15 -2.94
CA SER A 130 -19.96 -7.30 -3.35
C SER A 130 -19.30 -8.71 -3.37
N THR A 131 -18.09 -8.88 -2.84
CA THR A 131 -17.37 -10.17 -2.81
C THR A 131 -17.18 -10.74 -1.40
N ASP A 132 -17.56 -9.98 -0.37
CA ASP A 132 -17.28 -10.30 1.01
C ASP A 132 -18.60 -10.56 1.77
N ASP A 133 -18.63 -11.55 2.62
CA ASP A 133 -19.74 -11.79 3.54
C ASP A 133 -19.75 -10.76 4.70
N SER A 134 -20.85 -10.71 5.44
CA SER A 134 -21.03 -9.75 6.54
C SER A 134 -19.99 -9.92 7.67
N LYS A 135 -19.50 -11.16 7.89
CA LYS A 135 -18.46 -11.45 8.89
C LYS A 135 -17.10 -10.90 8.44
N GLU A 136 -16.79 -11.06 7.15
CA GLU A 136 -15.54 -10.51 6.59
C GLU A 136 -15.54 -8.99 6.58
N ILE A 137 -16.66 -8.34 6.22
CA ILE A 137 -16.84 -6.88 6.31
C ILE A 137 -16.60 -6.40 7.74
N SER A 138 -17.19 -7.07 8.74
CA SER A 138 -17.02 -6.72 10.15
C SER A 138 -15.56 -6.83 10.60
N LYS A 139 -14.85 -7.90 10.21
CA LYS A 139 -13.42 -8.08 10.49
C LYS A 139 -12.58 -6.95 9.88
N ARG A 140 -12.85 -6.60 8.62
CA ARG A 140 -12.13 -5.52 7.93
C ARG A 140 -12.39 -4.17 8.54
N PHE A 141 -13.61 -3.91 8.98
CA PHE A 141 -13.97 -2.67 9.64
C PHE A 141 -13.29 -2.53 11.02
N LYS A 142 -13.26 -3.61 11.82
CA LYS A 142 -12.51 -3.63 13.08
C LYS A 142 -11.01 -3.38 12.87
N LEU A 143 -10.42 -4.02 11.85
CA LEU A 143 -9.01 -3.81 11.52
C LEU A 143 -8.76 -2.37 11.06
N ALA A 144 -9.65 -1.78 10.26
CA ALA A 144 -9.54 -0.40 9.81
C ALA A 144 -9.50 0.59 10.97
N LYS A 145 -10.37 0.44 12.00
CA LYS A 145 -10.32 1.25 13.21
C LYS A 145 -8.98 1.13 13.94
N LYS A 146 -8.43 -0.10 14.02
CA LYS A 146 -7.13 -0.35 14.62
C LYS A 146 -5.98 0.27 13.82
N ASP A 147 -6.07 0.24 12.49
CA ASP A 147 -5.08 0.83 11.60
C ASP A 147 -5.08 2.36 11.72
N ILE A 148 -6.25 2.99 11.77
CA ILE A 148 -6.40 4.44 11.95
C ILE A 148 -5.84 4.90 13.30
N ALA A 149 -5.95 4.11 14.35
CA ALA A 149 -5.36 4.41 15.66
C ALA A 149 -3.81 4.51 15.64
N ASN A 150 -3.15 4.05 14.57
CA ASN A 150 -1.71 4.20 14.38
C ASN A 150 -1.33 5.43 13.52
N LEU A 151 -2.24 6.36 13.31
CA LEU A 151 -2.03 7.54 12.47
C LEU A 151 -0.83 8.38 12.92
N ASN A 152 -0.60 8.47 14.22
CA ASN A 152 0.53 9.19 14.84
C ASN A 152 1.92 8.65 14.43
N LYS A 153 2.00 7.50 13.76
CA LYS A 153 3.25 6.92 13.25
C LYS A 153 3.56 7.35 11.82
N TYR A 154 2.68 8.14 11.21
CA TYR A 154 2.80 8.58 9.82
C TYR A 154 3.26 10.02 9.76
N ASP A 155 4.03 10.33 8.72
CA ASP A 155 4.53 11.68 8.49
C ASP A 155 3.44 12.60 7.90
N TYR A 156 2.47 12.01 7.16
CA TYR A 156 1.35 12.72 6.54
C TYR A 156 0.05 11.92 6.58
N ALA A 157 -1.07 12.65 6.61
CA ALA A 157 -2.41 12.09 6.44
C ALA A 157 -3.14 12.82 5.30
N VAL A 158 -3.76 12.06 4.39
CA VAL A 158 -4.56 12.59 3.27
C VAL A 158 -5.96 12.01 3.36
N VAL A 159 -6.97 12.85 3.42
CA VAL A 159 -8.37 12.43 3.38
C VAL A 159 -8.75 12.18 1.92
N ASN A 160 -9.28 11.00 1.61
CA ASN A 160 -9.79 10.63 0.29
C ASN A 160 -11.31 10.71 0.29
N ASP A 161 -11.82 11.94 0.31
CA ASP A 161 -13.23 12.27 0.08
C ASP A 161 -13.45 12.52 -1.41
N ASP A 162 -12.91 13.58 -1.95
CA ASP A 162 -12.74 13.77 -3.38
C ASP A 162 -11.46 13.08 -3.88
N PHE A 163 -11.60 12.29 -4.94
CA PHE A 163 -10.49 11.50 -5.47
C PHE A 163 -9.43 12.37 -6.15
N GLY A 164 -9.85 13.42 -6.86
CA GLY A 164 -8.95 14.34 -7.57
C GLY A 164 -8.11 15.12 -6.58
N GLU A 165 -8.75 15.72 -5.59
CA GLU A 165 -8.10 16.45 -4.51
C GLU A 165 -7.10 15.57 -3.74
N ALA A 166 -7.50 14.34 -3.41
CA ALA A 166 -6.61 13.40 -2.74
C ALA A 166 -5.35 13.06 -3.57
N VAL A 167 -5.49 12.94 -4.90
CA VAL A 167 -4.34 12.76 -5.81
C VAL A 167 -3.44 13.98 -5.80
N ASP A 168 -3.99 15.18 -5.86
CA ASP A 168 -3.21 16.42 -5.91
C ASP A 168 -2.51 16.69 -4.58
N ASN A 169 -3.15 16.40 -3.45
CA ASN A 169 -2.52 16.45 -2.12
C ASN A 169 -1.35 15.45 -2.00
N LEU A 170 -1.53 14.22 -2.48
CA LEU A 170 -0.42 13.25 -2.52
C LEU A 170 0.73 13.72 -3.41
N LYS A 171 0.43 14.33 -4.57
CA LYS A 171 1.45 14.89 -5.46
C LYS A 171 2.20 16.04 -4.80
N ALA A 172 1.50 16.93 -4.09
CA ALA A 172 2.11 18.04 -3.35
C ALA A 172 3.10 17.52 -2.28
N ILE A 173 2.72 16.50 -1.52
CA ILE A 173 3.61 15.85 -0.54
C ILE A 173 4.85 15.27 -1.23
N LEU A 174 4.68 14.53 -2.34
CA LEU A 174 5.81 13.95 -3.07
C LEU A 174 6.76 15.04 -3.59
N THR A 175 6.22 16.16 -4.05
CA THR A 175 7.02 17.30 -4.50
C THR A 175 7.78 17.95 -3.34
N ALA A 176 7.12 18.24 -2.23
CA ALA A 176 7.74 18.84 -1.05
C ALA A 176 8.89 17.99 -0.49
N GLU A 177 8.70 16.66 -0.43
CA GLU A 177 9.73 15.76 0.07
C GLU A 177 10.98 15.66 -0.82
N LYS A 178 10.87 15.99 -2.13
CA LYS A 178 12.04 16.09 -3.04
C LYS A 178 12.95 17.29 -2.71
N PHE A 179 12.38 18.36 -2.15
CA PHE A 179 13.11 19.59 -1.82
C PHE A 179 13.45 19.72 -0.33
N LYS A 180 13.13 18.71 0.45
CA LYS A 180 13.44 18.70 1.87
C LYS A 180 14.95 18.62 2.09
N VAL A 181 15.51 19.58 2.81
CA VAL A 181 16.91 19.57 3.27
C VAL A 181 17.06 18.44 4.30
N ARG A 182 18.03 17.56 4.12
CA ARG A 182 18.28 16.38 4.97
C ARG A 182 19.63 16.48 5.64
#